data_c2cfd5e7e8c7f6ac742d0a0b24a3c7ed
#
_entry.id   c2cfd5e7e8c7f6ac742d0a0b24a3c7ed
#
_cell.length_a   1.000
_cell.length_b   1.000
_cell.length_c   1.000
_cell.angle_alpha   90.00
_cell.angle_beta   90.00
_cell.angle_gamma   90.00
#
_symmetry.space_group_name_H-M   'P 1'
#
loop_
_entity.id
_entity.type
_entity.pdbx_description
1 polymer ?
#
loop_
_entity_poly.entity_id
_entity_poly.type
_entity_poly.pdbx_seq_one_letter_code
_entity_poly.pdbx_strand_id
1 'polypeptide(L)'
;MENVLTTEAAALILGVSQARVRKLIKDGRLSAEKRGRDLLLQESDVHSFVENGRKNIGRPTKYHCASATIMEDAAMYHASQESRARVGNGEIRCDDALNVLPTLPANLYQTIIADPPYFQVLLGEEWDNTWQTPDDYLTWTLKWVRQCKRVLKQDGLLYIFGQLGKREHVWLHTCSMLAKEMQFHDMIIWDRAVGYNERYDSFTPQYEMVLVLRHAANTKPFFDKDAVRLSYDEDKIQSYLRDKRYKDKEARERHLRKGKYATNILRVPSLKGSSKEKIGHPSQKPIALINQLILASTRKGDCVLDPFLGSGTTAASAQILGRKWLGIESQAEYVKIAHKRITEILSVPEFTLD
;
A
#
# COMPACT_ATOMS: atom_id res chain seq x y z
N MET A 1 30.91 30.07 13.38
CA MET A 1 30.17 29.29 14.41
C MET A 1 30.15 27.87 13.90
N GLU A 2 30.77 26.94 14.59
CA GLU A 2 30.76 25.54 14.18
C GLU A 2 29.35 24.97 14.36
N ASN A 3 28.79 24.46 13.28
CA ASN A 3 27.46 23.85 13.30
C ASN A 3 27.51 22.52 14.06
N VAL A 4 26.68 22.41 15.09
CA VAL A 4 26.59 21.23 15.96
C VAL A 4 25.28 20.50 15.69
N LEU A 5 25.36 19.21 15.45
CA LEU A 5 24.21 18.36 15.10
C LEU A 5 23.78 17.49 16.28
N THR A 6 22.46 17.28 16.42
CA THR A 6 21.92 16.26 17.31
C THR A 6 22.15 14.86 16.72
N THR A 7 22.06 13.80 17.53
CA THR A 7 22.11 12.42 17.03
C THR A 7 21.02 12.08 16.01
N GLU A 8 19.91 12.82 16.02
CA GLU A 8 18.82 12.69 15.05
C GLU A 8 19.19 13.32 13.72
N ALA A 9 19.71 14.56 13.73
CA ALA A 9 20.19 15.24 12.53
C ALA A 9 21.37 14.48 11.88
N ALA A 10 22.31 13.98 12.68
CA ALA A 10 23.41 13.14 12.19
C ALA A 10 22.89 11.81 11.58
N ALA A 11 21.83 11.24 12.10
CA ALA A 11 21.20 10.03 11.55
C ALA A 11 20.65 10.26 10.14
N LEU A 12 20.03 11.41 9.89
CA LEU A 12 19.54 11.82 8.57
C LEU A 12 20.68 11.95 7.57
N ILE A 13 21.76 12.66 7.93
CA ILE A 13 22.93 12.85 7.05
C ILE A 13 23.62 11.53 6.73
N LEU A 14 23.74 10.64 7.73
CA LEU A 14 24.39 9.34 7.58
C LEU A 14 23.51 8.28 6.89
N GLY A 15 22.21 8.52 6.74
CA GLY A 15 21.25 7.56 6.20
C GLY A 15 21.09 6.31 7.08
N VAL A 16 21.14 6.45 8.40
CA VAL A 16 21.07 5.36 9.38
C VAL A 16 20.12 5.71 10.53
N SER A 17 19.71 4.73 11.35
CA SER A 17 18.89 5.03 12.53
C SER A 17 19.68 5.76 13.61
N GLN A 18 18.98 6.57 14.44
CA GLN A 18 19.56 7.25 15.60
C GLN A 18 20.25 6.28 16.58
N ALA A 19 19.71 5.07 16.74
CA ALA A 19 20.33 4.01 17.54
C ALA A 19 21.70 3.58 16.96
N ARG A 20 21.83 3.58 15.63
CA ARG A 20 23.08 3.28 14.96
C ARG A 20 24.11 4.40 15.14
N VAL A 21 23.70 5.67 15.10
CA VAL A 21 24.58 6.81 15.42
C VAL A 21 25.13 6.69 16.84
N ARG A 22 24.26 6.44 17.83
CA ARG A 22 24.67 6.23 19.23
C ARG A 22 25.65 5.06 19.36
N LYS A 23 25.47 3.99 18.59
CA LYS A 23 26.42 2.87 18.56
C LYS A 23 27.76 3.28 17.96
N LEU A 24 27.77 4.05 16.86
CA LEU A 24 29.01 4.56 16.26
C LEU A 24 29.78 5.47 17.21
N ILE A 25 29.11 6.28 18.02
CA ILE A 25 29.71 7.09 19.07
C ILE A 25 30.29 6.20 20.17
N LYS A 26 29.52 5.21 20.64
CA LYS A 26 29.98 4.26 21.68
C LYS A 26 31.19 3.44 21.22
N ASP A 27 31.24 3.08 19.93
CA ASP A 27 32.34 2.32 19.32
C ASP A 27 33.54 3.22 18.97
N GLY A 28 33.55 4.53 19.33
CA GLY A 28 34.60 5.49 19.07
C GLY A 28 34.81 5.86 17.61
N ARG A 29 33.82 5.58 16.76
CA ARG A 29 33.88 5.81 15.30
C ARG A 29 33.31 7.17 14.87
N LEU A 30 32.56 7.83 15.73
CA LEU A 30 32.09 9.21 15.60
C LEU A 30 32.34 9.92 16.93
N SER A 31 32.89 11.13 16.84
CA SER A 31 33.10 11.99 18.01
C SER A 31 31.78 12.68 18.38
N ALA A 32 31.48 12.76 19.67
CA ALA A 32 30.33 13.52 20.19
C ALA A 32 30.64 14.10 21.55
N GLU A 33 30.19 15.32 21.78
CA GLU A 33 30.25 15.98 23.08
C GLU A 33 28.92 15.79 23.83
N LYS A 34 28.98 15.42 25.11
CA LYS A 34 27.77 15.29 25.94
C LYS A 34 27.43 16.62 26.59
N ARG A 35 26.26 17.17 26.25
CA ARG A 35 25.68 18.37 26.91
C ARG A 35 24.35 18.01 27.57
N GLY A 36 24.36 17.87 28.87
CA GLY A 36 23.17 17.43 29.64
C GLY A 36 22.75 16.00 29.27
N ARG A 37 21.55 15.83 28.70
CA ARG A 37 21.02 14.53 28.25
C ARG A 37 21.33 14.23 26.78
N ASP A 38 21.84 15.21 26.03
CA ASP A 38 22.03 15.12 24.60
C ASP A 38 23.49 14.83 24.22
N LEU A 39 23.67 14.10 23.11
CA LEU A 39 24.94 13.90 22.44
C LEU A 39 24.94 14.77 21.19
N LEU A 40 25.91 15.69 21.12
CA LEU A 40 26.09 16.63 20.03
C LEU A 40 27.32 16.28 19.22
N LEU A 41 27.21 16.29 17.89
CA LEU A 41 28.28 15.96 16.94
C LEU A 41 28.66 17.21 16.14
N GLN A 42 29.92 17.36 15.79
CA GLN A 42 30.32 18.36 14.82
C GLN A 42 29.87 17.96 13.41
N GLU A 43 29.26 18.89 12.67
CA GLU A 43 28.79 18.62 11.32
C GLU A 43 29.92 18.18 10.39
N SER A 44 31.11 18.77 10.53
CA SER A 44 32.32 18.40 9.81
C SER A 44 32.73 16.94 10.02
N ASP A 45 32.60 16.41 11.25
CA ASP A 45 32.95 15.03 11.58
C ASP A 45 31.94 14.04 10.95
N VAL A 46 30.67 14.43 10.92
CA VAL A 46 29.63 13.62 10.29
C VAL A 46 29.84 13.54 8.77
N HIS A 47 30.13 14.66 8.12
CA HIS A 47 30.44 14.69 6.68
C HIS A 47 31.75 13.95 6.35
N SER A 48 32.80 14.14 7.12
CA SER A 48 34.06 13.39 6.96
C SER A 48 33.87 11.88 7.12
N PHE A 49 32.97 11.47 8.04
CA PHE A 49 32.62 10.06 8.19
C PHE A 49 31.87 9.51 6.98
N VAL A 50 31.02 10.32 6.30
CA VAL A 50 30.34 9.92 5.05
C VAL A 50 31.36 9.69 3.96
N GLU A 51 32.35 10.59 3.82
CA GLU A 51 33.39 10.52 2.75
C GLU A 51 34.37 9.40 2.98
N ASN A 52 34.84 9.23 4.21
CA ASN A 52 35.95 8.32 4.54
C ASN A 52 35.51 7.02 5.22
N GLY A 53 34.36 6.98 5.86
CA GLY A 53 33.92 5.89 6.74
C GLY A 53 33.13 4.78 6.05
N ARG A 54 32.73 4.92 4.79
CA ARG A 54 31.90 3.94 4.06
C ARG A 54 32.59 2.61 3.77
N LYS A 55 33.90 2.54 3.81
CA LYS A 55 34.65 1.30 3.50
C LYS A 55 34.53 0.19 4.57
N ASN A 56 34.04 0.48 5.77
CA ASN A 56 33.99 -0.46 6.90
C ASN A 56 32.66 -0.52 7.67
N ILE A 57 31.54 -0.04 7.10
CA ILE A 57 30.22 -0.26 7.67
C ILE A 57 29.73 -1.57 7.08
N GLY A 58 29.66 -2.62 7.91
CA GLY A 58 29.32 -3.99 7.54
C GLY A 58 28.21 -4.11 6.51
N ARG A 59 28.24 -5.22 5.76
CA ARG A 59 27.46 -5.62 4.58
C ARG A 59 26.46 -4.56 4.12
N PRO A 60 26.66 -3.88 2.99
CA PRO A 60 25.70 -2.90 2.50
C PRO A 60 24.37 -3.60 2.33
N THR A 61 23.33 -3.10 3.00
CA THR A 61 21.98 -3.29 2.48
C THR A 61 22.05 -2.85 1.02
N LYS A 62 21.50 -3.65 0.11
CA LYS A 62 21.56 -3.53 -1.36
C LYS A 62 20.96 -2.22 -1.93
N TYR A 63 21.13 -1.10 -1.25
CA TYR A 63 20.62 0.22 -1.64
C TYR A 63 21.77 1.24 -1.68
N HIS A 64 22.80 0.88 -2.43
CA HIS A 64 23.82 1.81 -2.91
C HIS A 64 23.90 1.65 -4.41
N CYS A 65 23.08 2.38 -5.13
CA CYS A 65 23.40 2.73 -6.49
C CYS A 65 22.78 4.08 -6.88
N ALA A 66 23.66 4.90 -7.42
CA ALA A 66 23.41 5.86 -8.46
C ALA A 66 22.73 7.18 -8.08
N SER A 67 23.49 8.07 -7.45
CA SER A 67 23.22 9.52 -7.53
C SER A 67 23.41 10.11 -8.93
N ALA A 68 24.15 9.46 -9.83
CA ALA A 68 24.36 9.93 -11.21
C ALA A 68 23.22 9.51 -12.15
N THR A 69 22.77 8.25 -12.12
CA THR A 69 21.69 7.75 -12.98
C THR A 69 20.32 8.31 -12.58
N ILE A 70 20.14 8.67 -11.30
CA ILE A 70 18.88 9.28 -10.80
C ILE A 70 18.69 10.70 -11.35
N MET A 71 19.76 11.45 -11.66
CA MET A 71 19.63 12.80 -12.23
C MET A 71 19.29 12.79 -13.72
N GLU A 72 19.76 11.83 -14.50
CA GLU A 72 19.40 11.68 -15.91
C GLU A 72 17.94 11.22 -16.07
N ASP A 73 17.49 10.26 -15.26
CA ASP A 73 16.08 9.82 -15.25
C ASP A 73 15.13 10.91 -14.74
N ALA A 74 15.55 11.77 -13.80
CA ALA A 74 14.76 12.90 -13.34
C ALA A 74 14.59 13.98 -14.42
N ALA A 75 15.63 14.24 -15.21
CA ALA A 75 15.53 15.20 -16.33
C ALA A 75 14.61 14.71 -17.44
N MET A 76 14.54 13.40 -17.68
CA MET A 76 13.60 12.80 -18.65
C MET A 76 12.15 12.85 -18.17
N TYR A 77 11.89 12.82 -16.86
CA TYR A 77 10.56 12.97 -16.27
C TYR A 77 10.05 14.42 -16.24
N HIS A 78 10.94 15.41 -16.20
CA HIS A 78 10.57 16.83 -16.18
C HIS A 78 10.37 17.45 -17.59
N ALA A 79 10.70 16.73 -18.65
CA ALA A 79 10.69 17.28 -20.01
C ALA A 79 9.38 17.09 -20.80
N SER A 80 8.36 16.41 -20.25
CA SER A 80 7.05 16.30 -20.88
C SER A 80 5.95 16.71 -19.93
N GLN A 81 5.06 17.62 -20.35
CA GLN A 81 3.87 18.06 -19.59
C GLN A 81 2.81 16.96 -19.34
N GLU A 82 3.09 15.70 -19.70
CA GLU A 82 2.36 14.50 -19.30
C GLU A 82 3.37 13.43 -18.95
N SER A 83 3.71 13.30 -17.66
CA SER A 83 4.61 12.22 -17.21
C SER A 83 3.85 10.88 -17.16
N ARG A 84 3.80 10.20 -18.31
CA ARG A 84 3.21 8.87 -18.48
C ARG A 84 4.31 7.83 -18.65
N ALA A 85 4.39 6.88 -17.74
CA ALA A 85 5.30 5.76 -17.86
C ALA A 85 4.52 4.46 -18.11
N ARG A 86 4.67 3.89 -19.32
CA ARG A 86 4.15 2.55 -19.60
C ARG A 86 5.11 1.50 -19.12
N VAL A 87 4.58 0.51 -18.39
CA VAL A 87 5.37 -0.62 -17.88
C VAL A 87 4.50 -1.88 -17.83
N GLY A 88 4.95 -2.97 -18.46
CA GLY A 88 4.18 -4.21 -18.55
C GLY A 88 2.79 -4.01 -19.15
N ASN A 89 1.76 -4.47 -18.46
CA ASN A 89 0.36 -4.40 -18.90
C ASN A 89 -0.34 -3.07 -18.52
N GLY A 90 0.39 -2.06 -18.05
CA GLY A 90 -0.23 -0.85 -17.54
C GLY A 90 0.59 0.43 -17.71
N GLU A 91 0.15 1.44 -16.99
CA GLU A 91 0.68 2.81 -17.07
C GLU A 91 0.68 3.45 -15.69
N ILE A 92 1.70 4.23 -15.38
CA ILE A 92 1.75 5.14 -14.23
C ILE A 92 1.62 6.57 -14.74
N ARG A 93 0.76 7.37 -14.11
CA ARG A 93 0.65 8.81 -14.31
C ARG A 93 1.09 9.56 -13.06
N CYS A 94 2.09 10.43 -13.22
CA CYS A 94 2.58 11.29 -12.15
C CYS A 94 1.80 12.61 -12.16
N ASP A 95 0.68 12.65 -11.45
CA ASP A 95 -0.17 13.85 -11.33
C ASP A 95 -1.21 13.64 -10.21
N ASP A 96 -1.94 14.70 -9.88
CA ASP A 96 -3.08 14.61 -8.95
C ASP A 96 -4.23 13.79 -9.57
N ALA A 97 -4.83 12.93 -8.76
CA ALA A 97 -5.97 12.12 -9.17
C ALA A 97 -7.15 12.96 -9.70
N LEU A 98 -7.37 14.17 -9.16
CA LEU A 98 -8.42 15.08 -9.61
C LEU A 98 -8.14 15.67 -10.99
N ASN A 99 -6.89 15.71 -11.45
CA ASN A 99 -6.52 16.15 -12.79
C ASN A 99 -6.64 14.99 -13.79
N VAL A 100 -6.22 13.79 -13.40
CA VAL A 100 -6.16 12.63 -14.30
C VAL A 100 -7.52 11.97 -14.49
N LEU A 101 -8.24 11.72 -13.40
CA LEU A 101 -9.52 10.97 -13.44
C LEU A 101 -10.52 11.55 -14.46
N PRO A 102 -10.73 12.88 -14.56
CA PRO A 102 -11.67 13.46 -15.55
C PRO A 102 -11.30 13.15 -17.01
N THR A 103 -10.03 12.91 -17.31
CA THR A 103 -9.53 12.60 -18.66
C THR A 103 -9.74 11.15 -19.08
N LEU A 104 -10.07 10.27 -18.14
CA LEU A 104 -10.22 8.83 -18.39
C LEU A 104 -11.57 8.52 -19.03
N PRO A 105 -11.64 7.49 -19.91
CA PRO A 105 -12.89 7.03 -20.48
C PRO A 105 -13.88 6.55 -19.41
N ALA A 106 -15.16 6.80 -19.60
CA ALA A 106 -16.21 6.24 -18.77
C ALA A 106 -16.33 4.71 -18.97
N ASN A 107 -16.82 3.99 -17.96
CA ASN A 107 -17.13 2.55 -18.04
C ASN A 107 -15.94 1.66 -18.48
N LEU A 108 -14.72 1.97 -18.07
CA LEU A 108 -13.52 1.23 -18.49
C LEU A 108 -13.03 0.23 -17.42
N TYR A 109 -13.00 0.64 -16.17
CA TYR A 109 -12.35 -0.12 -15.11
C TYR A 109 -13.31 -1.09 -14.44
N GLN A 110 -12.92 -2.37 -14.38
CA GLN A 110 -13.70 -3.42 -13.71
C GLN A 110 -13.59 -3.28 -12.20
N THR A 111 -12.42 -2.89 -11.72
CA THR A 111 -12.17 -2.69 -10.30
C THR A 111 -11.32 -1.44 -10.10
N ILE A 112 -11.68 -0.67 -9.08
CA ILE A 112 -10.91 0.44 -8.57
C ILE A 112 -10.52 0.14 -7.14
N ILE A 113 -9.24 0.25 -6.82
CA ILE A 113 -8.70 0.06 -5.47
C ILE A 113 -8.06 1.37 -5.07
N ALA A 114 -8.61 2.04 -4.07
CA ALA A 114 -8.19 3.34 -3.61
C ALA A 114 -7.70 3.24 -2.15
N ASP A 115 -6.46 3.63 -1.90
CA ASP A 115 -5.88 3.80 -0.57
C ASP A 115 -5.54 5.29 -0.36
N PRO A 116 -6.57 6.16 -0.21
CA PRO A 116 -6.37 7.60 -0.10
C PRO A 116 -5.69 7.98 1.21
N PRO A 117 -5.18 9.20 1.35
CA PRO A 117 -4.84 9.77 2.66
C PRO A 117 -6.00 9.62 3.67
N TYR A 118 -5.67 9.37 4.96
CA TYR A 118 -6.69 9.04 5.97
C TYR A 118 -7.07 10.22 6.89
N PHE A 119 -6.72 11.43 6.52
CA PHE A 119 -6.93 12.64 7.29
C PHE A 119 -6.20 12.64 8.65
N GLN A 120 -4.97 13.15 8.68
CA GLN A 120 -4.16 13.35 9.89
C GLN A 120 -3.89 12.08 10.71
N VAL A 121 -3.82 10.91 10.06
CA VAL A 121 -3.43 9.65 10.71
C VAL A 121 -1.91 9.52 10.77
N LEU A 122 -1.21 9.91 9.71
CA LEU A 122 0.25 9.93 9.60
C LEU A 122 0.76 11.37 9.72
N LEU A 123 0.97 11.83 10.94
CA LEU A 123 1.33 13.24 11.25
C LEU A 123 2.65 13.70 10.62
N GLY A 124 3.54 12.79 10.23
CA GLY A 124 4.82 13.10 9.56
C GLY A 124 4.74 13.22 8.05
N GLU A 125 3.60 12.94 7.45
CA GLU A 125 3.42 12.90 5.99
C GLU A 125 2.57 14.09 5.53
N GLU A 126 3.14 14.98 4.73
CA GLU A 126 2.43 16.19 4.26
C GLU A 126 1.14 15.86 3.50
N TRP A 127 1.18 14.80 2.68
CA TRP A 127 0.03 14.37 1.90
C TRP A 127 -1.17 13.89 2.74
N ASP A 128 -0.96 13.44 4.00
CA ASP A 128 -2.03 13.06 4.93
C ASP A 128 -2.50 14.23 5.79
N ASN A 129 -1.82 15.37 5.73
CA ASN A 129 -2.06 16.58 6.52
C ASN A 129 -2.46 17.80 5.68
N THR A 130 -2.86 17.60 4.43
CA THR A 130 -3.20 18.67 3.47
C THR A 130 -4.47 19.43 3.87
N TRP A 131 -5.46 18.75 4.45
CA TRP A 131 -6.76 19.34 4.77
C TRP A 131 -6.77 19.90 6.19
N GLN A 132 -7.32 21.11 6.34
CA GLN A 132 -7.42 21.77 7.65
C GLN A 132 -8.65 21.29 8.43
N THR A 133 -9.73 21.00 7.75
CA THR A 133 -10.99 20.56 8.36
C THR A 133 -11.49 19.22 7.79
N PRO A 134 -12.29 18.46 8.56
CA PRO A 134 -12.98 17.29 8.07
C PRO A 134 -13.83 17.54 6.81
N ASP A 135 -14.50 18.69 6.75
CA ASP A 135 -15.37 19.04 5.63
C ASP A 135 -14.59 19.25 4.33
N ASP A 136 -13.38 19.83 4.41
CA ASP A 136 -12.48 19.96 3.26
C ASP A 136 -12.09 18.57 2.72
N TYR A 137 -11.72 17.66 3.63
CA TYR A 137 -11.39 16.28 3.29
C TYR A 137 -12.58 15.52 2.68
N LEU A 138 -13.76 15.65 3.26
CA LEU A 138 -15.00 15.04 2.75
C LEU A 138 -15.36 15.58 1.36
N THR A 139 -15.23 16.89 1.16
CA THR A 139 -15.45 17.54 -0.13
C THR A 139 -14.48 17.04 -1.20
N TRP A 140 -13.20 16.95 -0.87
CA TRP A 140 -12.17 16.38 -1.74
C TRP A 140 -12.48 14.91 -2.06
N THR A 141 -12.81 14.12 -1.05
CA THR A 141 -13.15 12.70 -1.22
C THR A 141 -14.32 12.51 -2.18
N LEU A 142 -15.37 13.31 -2.04
CA LEU A 142 -16.54 13.23 -2.92
C LEU A 142 -16.19 13.54 -4.38
N LYS A 143 -15.27 14.49 -4.62
CA LYS A 143 -14.84 14.85 -5.99
C LYS A 143 -14.21 13.67 -6.72
N TRP A 144 -13.22 13.02 -6.14
CA TRP A 144 -12.55 11.90 -6.81
C TRP A 144 -13.42 10.63 -6.85
N VAL A 145 -14.27 10.37 -5.84
CA VAL A 145 -15.20 9.22 -5.88
C VAL A 145 -16.22 9.36 -7.01
N ARG A 146 -16.74 10.57 -7.27
CA ARG A 146 -17.63 10.80 -8.41
C ARG A 146 -16.96 10.49 -9.75
N GLN A 147 -15.69 10.81 -9.90
CA GLN A 147 -14.94 10.41 -11.09
C GLN A 147 -14.69 8.91 -11.16
N CYS A 148 -14.37 8.28 -10.02
CA CYS A 148 -14.28 6.83 -9.94
C CYS A 148 -15.58 6.14 -10.35
N LYS A 149 -16.73 6.63 -9.88
CA LYS A 149 -18.06 6.15 -10.31
C LYS A 149 -18.25 6.23 -11.82
N ARG A 150 -17.84 7.34 -12.43
CA ARG A 150 -17.96 7.55 -13.90
C ARG A 150 -17.12 6.56 -14.70
N VAL A 151 -15.89 6.30 -14.27
CA VAL A 151 -14.95 5.43 -15.00
C VAL A 151 -15.11 3.94 -14.66
N LEU A 152 -15.80 3.61 -13.57
CA LEU A 152 -16.11 2.25 -13.14
C LEU A 152 -17.15 1.62 -14.06
N LYS A 153 -16.98 0.35 -14.46
CA LYS A 153 -18.00 -0.42 -15.18
C LYS A 153 -19.26 -0.61 -14.33
N GLN A 154 -20.40 -0.83 -15.00
CA GLN A 154 -21.70 -1.02 -14.31
C GLN A 154 -21.71 -2.23 -13.37
N ASP A 155 -20.98 -3.29 -13.72
CA ASP A 155 -20.77 -4.48 -12.89
C ASP A 155 -19.45 -4.45 -12.10
N GLY A 156 -18.78 -3.29 -12.02
CA GLY A 156 -17.53 -3.09 -11.33
C GLY A 156 -17.70 -2.84 -9.84
N LEU A 157 -16.58 -2.95 -9.10
CA LEU A 157 -16.47 -2.66 -7.68
C LEU A 157 -15.41 -1.61 -7.39
N LEU A 158 -15.75 -0.69 -6.47
CA LEU A 158 -14.82 0.29 -5.91
C LEU A 158 -14.52 -0.09 -4.47
N TYR A 159 -13.24 -0.36 -4.17
CA TYR A 159 -12.71 -0.62 -2.85
C TYR A 159 -12.01 0.63 -2.32
N ILE A 160 -12.38 1.10 -1.16
CA ILE A 160 -11.77 2.28 -0.52
C ILE A 160 -11.26 1.87 0.85
N PHE A 161 -9.95 1.92 1.04
CA PHE A 161 -9.32 1.70 2.34
C PHE A 161 -9.55 2.87 3.26
N GLY A 162 -9.65 2.58 4.55
CA GLY A 162 -9.81 3.60 5.56
C GLY A 162 -9.64 3.08 6.98
N GLN A 163 -9.41 4.03 7.88
CA GLN A 163 -9.17 3.78 9.29
C GLN A 163 -9.93 4.80 10.12
N LEU A 164 -10.42 4.39 11.30
CA LEU A 164 -11.19 5.29 12.18
C LEU A 164 -10.41 6.55 12.60
N GLY A 165 -9.07 6.48 12.61
CA GLY A 165 -8.24 7.58 13.06
C GLY A 165 -8.31 7.80 14.58
N LYS A 166 -7.59 8.82 15.04
CA LYS A 166 -7.57 9.20 16.47
C LYS A 166 -8.53 10.35 16.79
N ARG A 167 -8.91 11.14 15.79
CA ARG A 167 -9.71 12.36 15.95
C ARG A 167 -10.90 12.33 15.01
N GLU A 168 -12.02 12.86 15.48
CA GLU A 168 -13.22 13.24 14.72
C GLU A 168 -13.87 12.12 13.90
N HIS A 169 -13.34 10.90 13.93
CA HIS A 169 -13.90 9.73 13.25
C HIS A 169 -14.34 9.97 11.80
N VAL A 170 -13.54 10.75 11.06
CA VAL A 170 -13.84 11.19 9.68
C VAL A 170 -14.19 10.03 8.77
N TRP A 171 -13.62 8.84 9.02
CA TRP A 171 -13.95 7.65 8.26
C TRP A 171 -15.42 7.25 8.33
N LEU A 172 -16.08 7.42 9.49
CA LEU A 172 -17.52 7.12 9.62
C LEU A 172 -18.36 8.08 8.80
N HIS A 173 -18.00 9.37 8.81
CA HIS A 173 -18.63 10.39 7.97
C HIS A 173 -18.42 10.12 6.48
N THR A 174 -17.18 9.75 6.11
CA THR A 174 -16.85 9.32 4.74
C THR A 174 -17.73 8.17 4.28
N CYS A 175 -17.81 7.08 5.05
CA CYS A 175 -18.65 5.94 4.70
C CYS A 175 -20.13 6.32 4.54
N SER A 176 -20.68 7.13 5.47
CA SER A 176 -22.06 7.59 5.40
C SER A 176 -22.34 8.47 4.17
N MET A 177 -21.42 9.38 3.86
CA MET A 177 -21.50 10.26 2.69
C MET A 177 -21.44 9.44 1.39
N LEU A 178 -20.47 8.55 1.28
CA LEU A 178 -20.24 7.77 0.06
C LEU A 178 -21.34 6.74 -0.19
N ALA A 179 -21.97 6.20 0.86
CA ALA A 179 -23.14 5.32 0.75
C ALA A 179 -24.38 6.02 0.17
N LYS A 180 -24.42 7.37 0.18
CA LYS A 180 -25.45 8.17 -0.52
C LYS A 180 -25.10 8.45 -1.99
N GLU A 181 -23.79 8.53 -2.30
CA GLU A 181 -23.30 8.81 -3.66
C GLU A 181 -23.29 7.55 -4.55
N MET A 182 -22.94 6.39 -3.96
CA MET A 182 -22.90 5.09 -4.61
C MET A 182 -23.60 4.04 -3.74
N GLN A 183 -23.99 2.93 -4.35
CA GLN A 183 -24.63 1.85 -3.58
C GLN A 183 -23.60 1.13 -2.70
N PHE A 184 -23.82 1.11 -1.40
CA PHE A 184 -23.09 0.25 -0.47
C PHE A 184 -23.23 -1.21 -0.90
N HIS A 185 -22.11 -1.93 -0.96
CA HIS A 185 -22.07 -3.35 -1.28
C HIS A 185 -21.63 -4.20 -0.10
N ASP A 186 -20.47 -3.88 0.51
CA ASP A 186 -19.93 -4.59 1.66
C ASP A 186 -18.97 -3.69 2.47
N MET A 187 -18.63 -4.15 3.67
CA MET A 187 -17.52 -3.62 4.48
C MET A 187 -16.58 -4.77 4.79
N ILE A 188 -15.39 -4.75 4.20
CA ILE A 188 -14.34 -5.73 4.48
C ILE A 188 -13.51 -5.25 5.66
N ILE A 189 -13.22 -6.15 6.58
CA ILE A 189 -12.30 -5.92 7.69
C ILE A 189 -10.97 -6.59 7.34
N TRP A 190 -9.93 -5.79 7.16
CA TRP A 190 -8.58 -6.31 7.06
C TRP A 190 -7.99 -6.49 8.45
N ASP A 191 -7.97 -7.74 8.92
CA ASP A 191 -7.26 -8.14 10.15
C ASP A 191 -5.76 -8.19 9.86
N ARG A 192 -5.02 -7.21 10.42
CA ARG A 192 -3.58 -7.02 10.23
C ARG A 192 -2.73 -8.01 11.02
N ALA A 193 -3.36 -8.88 11.82
CA ALA A 193 -2.76 -9.87 12.71
C ALA A 193 -1.86 -9.29 13.83
N VAL A 194 -1.65 -7.98 13.88
CA VAL A 194 -0.89 -7.27 14.91
C VAL A 194 -1.62 -5.99 15.28
N GLY A 195 -1.81 -5.76 16.58
CA GLY A 195 -2.39 -4.51 17.10
C GLY A 195 -1.40 -3.34 17.02
N TYR A 196 -1.95 -2.15 16.91
CA TYR A 196 -1.19 -0.89 16.85
C TYR A 196 -1.74 0.11 17.86
N ASN A 197 -0.86 0.96 18.38
CA ASN A 197 -1.25 2.04 19.29
C ASN A 197 -2.08 1.49 20.46
N GLU A 198 -1.44 0.75 21.34
CA GLU A 198 -2.04 0.23 22.57
C GLU A 198 -2.87 1.29 23.27
N ARG A 199 -4.07 0.93 23.73
CA ARG A 199 -4.99 1.81 24.45
C ARG A 199 -5.20 1.28 25.86
N TYR A 200 -5.27 2.17 26.81
CA TYR A 200 -5.51 1.84 28.21
C TYR A 200 -7.00 1.73 28.55
N ASP A 201 -7.85 2.37 27.74
CA ASP A 201 -9.29 2.53 27.97
C ASP A 201 -10.15 1.78 26.96
N SER A 202 -9.54 1.05 26.02
CA SER A 202 -10.23 0.33 24.97
C SER A 202 -9.36 -0.79 24.39
N PHE A 203 -9.95 -1.62 23.53
CA PHE A 203 -9.21 -2.64 22.80
C PHE A 203 -8.18 -2.02 21.85
N THR A 204 -7.00 -2.65 21.75
CA THR A 204 -5.96 -2.26 20.82
C THR A 204 -6.44 -2.48 19.38
N PRO A 205 -6.43 -1.44 18.51
CA PRO A 205 -6.85 -1.58 17.13
C PRO A 205 -5.94 -2.55 16.37
N GLN A 206 -6.53 -3.51 15.65
CA GLN A 206 -5.80 -4.51 14.87
C GLN A 206 -6.22 -4.55 13.41
N TYR A 207 -7.14 -3.72 13.00
CA TYR A 207 -7.75 -3.79 11.68
C TYR A 207 -7.73 -2.45 10.96
N GLU A 208 -7.86 -2.54 9.64
CA GLU A 208 -8.32 -1.46 8.76
C GLU A 208 -9.62 -1.90 8.10
N MET A 209 -10.37 -0.95 7.58
CA MET A 209 -11.63 -1.19 6.89
C MET A 209 -11.47 -0.94 5.39
N VAL A 210 -12.22 -1.69 4.59
CA VAL A 210 -12.34 -1.44 3.16
C VAL A 210 -13.82 -1.30 2.83
N LEU A 211 -14.24 -0.08 2.55
CA LEU A 211 -15.59 0.19 2.07
C LEU A 211 -15.70 -0.30 0.62
N VAL A 212 -16.70 -1.14 0.35
CA VAL A 212 -16.97 -1.66 -0.98
C VAL A 212 -18.24 -1.04 -1.54
N LEU A 213 -18.09 -0.37 -2.67
CA LEU A 213 -19.18 0.33 -3.34
C LEU A 213 -19.40 -0.24 -4.74
N ARG A 214 -20.64 -0.20 -5.21
CA ARG A 214 -21.05 -0.53 -6.58
C ARG A 214 -21.86 0.61 -7.20
N HIS A 215 -22.10 0.54 -8.50
CA HIS A 215 -22.72 1.63 -9.24
C HIS A 215 -24.12 1.99 -8.73
N ALA A 216 -25.03 1.00 -8.71
CA ALA A 216 -26.42 1.20 -8.31
C ALA A 216 -27.02 -0.09 -7.73
N ALA A 217 -28.15 0.02 -7.04
CA ALA A 217 -28.82 -1.10 -6.38
C ALA A 217 -29.24 -2.23 -7.35
N ASN A 218 -29.62 -1.87 -8.56
CA ASN A 218 -30.06 -2.81 -9.60
C ASN A 218 -28.90 -3.42 -10.43
N THR A 219 -27.65 -3.02 -10.21
CA THR A 219 -26.52 -3.62 -10.86
C THR A 219 -26.02 -4.81 -10.06
N LYS A 220 -25.72 -5.93 -10.74
CA LYS A 220 -25.08 -7.10 -10.13
C LYS A 220 -23.57 -7.01 -10.41
N PRO A 221 -22.73 -6.78 -9.42
CA PRO A 221 -21.29 -6.73 -9.64
C PRO A 221 -20.75 -8.11 -10.02
N PHE A 222 -19.69 -8.12 -10.84
CA PHE A 222 -18.93 -9.33 -11.02
C PHE A 222 -18.17 -9.66 -9.73
N PHE A 223 -18.35 -10.89 -9.26
CA PHE A 223 -17.65 -11.40 -8.07
C PHE A 223 -17.39 -12.90 -8.21
N ASP A 224 -16.12 -13.28 -8.34
CA ASP A 224 -15.66 -14.66 -8.40
C ASP A 224 -15.27 -15.16 -6.99
N LYS A 225 -16.25 -15.73 -6.31
CA LYS A 225 -16.04 -16.29 -4.96
C LYS A 225 -15.17 -17.56 -4.96
N ASP A 226 -15.04 -18.22 -6.11
CA ASP A 226 -14.24 -19.43 -6.23
C ASP A 226 -12.75 -19.11 -6.39
N ALA A 227 -12.41 -17.99 -7.01
CA ALA A 227 -11.03 -17.52 -7.16
C ALA A 227 -10.34 -17.14 -5.83
N VAL A 228 -11.11 -16.94 -4.77
CA VAL A 228 -10.63 -16.52 -3.45
C VAL A 228 -10.97 -17.53 -2.34
N ARG A 229 -11.13 -18.78 -2.68
CA ARG A 229 -11.32 -19.83 -1.68
C ARG A 229 -10.10 -19.99 -0.80
N LEU A 230 -10.35 -20.30 0.46
CA LEU A 230 -9.32 -20.62 1.45
C LEU A 230 -9.20 -22.14 1.57
N SER A 231 -8.00 -22.68 1.33
CA SER A 231 -7.73 -24.10 1.48
C SER A 231 -7.94 -24.58 2.92
N TYR A 232 -8.31 -25.81 3.09
CA TYR A 232 -8.24 -26.50 4.36
C TYR A 232 -6.91 -27.23 4.48
N ASP A 233 -6.34 -27.25 5.69
CA ASP A 233 -5.21 -28.12 6.01
C ASP A 233 -5.63 -29.58 5.91
N GLU A 234 -4.70 -30.47 5.51
CA GLU A 234 -4.99 -31.90 5.32
C GLU A 234 -5.56 -32.54 6.60
N ASP A 235 -5.01 -32.22 7.76
CA ASP A 235 -5.51 -32.71 9.05
C ASP A 235 -6.98 -32.34 9.28
N LYS A 236 -7.36 -31.15 8.85
CA LYS A 236 -8.74 -30.66 8.96
C LYS A 236 -9.66 -31.35 7.98
N ILE A 237 -9.20 -31.62 6.76
CA ILE A 237 -9.92 -32.44 5.77
C ILE A 237 -10.18 -33.83 6.35
N GLN A 238 -9.14 -34.48 6.86
CA GLN A 238 -9.25 -35.83 7.47
C GLN A 238 -10.19 -35.83 8.68
N SER A 239 -10.14 -34.79 9.51
CA SER A 239 -11.08 -34.63 10.64
C SER A 239 -12.53 -34.58 10.17
N TYR A 240 -12.84 -33.77 9.14
CA TYR A 240 -14.18 -33.68 8.58
C TYR A 240 -14.64 -34.96 7.89
N LEU A 241 -13.73 -35.72 7.27
CA LEU A 241 -14.05 -37.02 6.65
C LEU A 241 -14.38 -38.12 7.66
N ARG A 242 -13.91 -38.02 8.91
CA ARG A 242 -14.27 -38.93 10.01
C ARG A 242 -15.73 -38.74 10.50
N ASP A 243 -16.34 -37.61 10.18
CA ASP A 243 -17.70 -37.31 10.61
C ASP A 243 -18.69 -38.26 9.94
N LYS A 244 -19.37 -39.07 10.77
CA LYS A 244 -20.30 -40.13 10.33
C LYS A 244 -21.60 -39.59 9.71
N ARG A 245 -21.89 -38.30 9.86
CA ARG A 245 -23.09 -37.65 9.25
C ARG A 245 -23.02 -37.61 7.73
N TYR A 246 -21.81 -37.63 7.16
CA TYR A 246 -21.59 -37.60 5.72
C TYR A 246 -21.42 -39.00 5.16
N LYS A 247 -22.44 -39.51 4.46
CA LYS A 247 -22.44 -40.87 3.88
C LYS A 247 -21.51 -40.97 2.67
N ASP A 248 -21.54 -39.97 1.79
CA ASP A 248 -20.68 -39.90 0.61
C ASP A 248 -19.37 -39.20 0.97
N LYS A 249 -18.35 -39.98 1.30
CA LYS A 249 -17.03 -39.50 1.67
C LYS A 249 -16.26 -38.89 0.51
N GLU A 250 -16.41 -39.41 -0.69
CA GLU A 250 -15.73 -38.93 -1.89
C GLU A 250 -16.26 -37.57 -2.33
N ALA A 251 -17.59 -37.42 -2.39
CA ALA A 251 -18.18 -36.12 -2.68
C ALA A 251 -17.83 -35.09 -1.62
N ARG A 252 -17.77 -35.49 -0.34
CA ARG A 252 -17.34 -34.63 0.75
C ARG A 252 -15.91 -34.20 0.61
N GLU A 253 -14.99 -35.11 0.29
CA GLU A 253 -13.58 -34.82 0.07
C GLU A 253 -13.38 -33.87 -1.10
N ARG A 254 -14.00 -34.14 -2.27
CA ARG A 254 -13.96 -33.21 -3.42
C ARG A 254 -14.43 -31.80 -3.04
N HIS A 255 -15.46 -31.69 -2.19
CA HIS A 255 -15.94 -30.40 -1.71
C HIS A 255 -14.93 -29.71 -0.77
N LEU A 256 -14.35 -30.44 0.18
CA LEU A 256 -13.35 -29.91 1.11
C LEU A 256 -12.07 -29.46 0.40
N ARG A 257 -11.61 -30.23 -0.59
CA ARG A 257 -10.41 -29.88 -1.38
C ARG A 257 -10.60 -28.62 -2.23
N LYS A 258 -11.84 -28.26 -2.58
CA LYS A 258 -12.13 -26.94 -3.18
C LYS A 258 -11.90 -25.78 -2.20
N GLY A 259 -11.81 -26.04 -0.91
CA GLY A 259 -11.68 -25.03 0.11
C GLY A 259 -13.01 -24.37 0.50
N LYS A 260 -12.99 -23.54 1.52
CA LYS A 260 -14.14 -22.76 1.99
C LYS A 260 -14.17 -21.38 1.30
N TYR A 261 -15.34 -20.82 1.14
CA TYR A 261 -15.46 -19.44 0.69
C TYR A 261 -14.78 -18.48 1.67
N ALA A 262 -14.09 -17.50 1.14
CA ALA A 262 -13.55 -16.41 1.94
C ALA A 262 -14.70 -15.62 2.59
N THR A 263 -14.43 -15.05 3.75
CA THR A 263 -15.33 -14.13 4.45
C THR A 263 -14.88 -12.70 4.20
N ASN A 264 -15.69 -11.72 4.58
CA ASN A 264 -15.31 -10.31 4.55
C ASN A 264 -14.39 -9.87 5.70
N ILE A 265 -13.82 -10.85 6.44
CA ILE A 265 -12.70 -10.62 7.37
C ILE A 265 -11.48 -11.27 6.75
N LEU A 266 -10.60 -10.44 6.17
CA LEU A 266 -9.37 -10.89 5.50
C LEU A 266 -8.20 -10.80 6.46
N ARG A 267 -7.70 -11.95 6.90
CA ARG A 267 -6.55 -12.01 7.80
C ARG A 267 -5.27 -12.11 6.99
N VAL A 268 -4.63 -10.97 6.81
CA VAL A 268 -3.33 -10.85 6.10
C VAL A 268 -2.40 -10.01 6.98
N PRO A 269 -1.27 -10.56 7.46
CA PRO A 269 -0.34 -9.80 8.28
C PRO A 269 0.14 -8.52 7.56
N SER A 270 0.19 -7.41 8.28
CA SER A 270 0.81 -6.19 7.78
C SER A 270 2.32 -6.39 7.58
N LEU A 271 2.90 -5.64 6.64
CA LEU A 271 4.31 -5.73 6.34
C LEU A 271 5.16 -5.20 7.49
N LYS A 272 6.01 -6.06 8.04
CA LYS A 272 7.01 -5.67 9.05
C LYS A 272 8.16 -4.91 8.38
N GLY A 273 8.90 -4.11 9.14
CA GLY A 273 10.07 -3.39 8.65
C GLY A 273 11.15 -4.29 8.02
N SER A 274 11.21 -5.56 8.43
CA SER A 274 12.12 -6.58 7.90
C SER A 274 11.57 -7.35 6.68
N SER A 275 10.34 -7.08 6.25
CA SER A 275 9.75 -7.76 5.10
C SER A 275 10.50 -7.42 3.82
N LYS A 276 10.84 -8.43 3.01
CA LYS A 276 11.43 -8.24 1.68
C LYS A 276 10.49 -7.51 0.71
N GLU A 277 9.18 -7.59 0.95
CA GLU A 277 8.17 -6.91 0.15
C GLU A 277 8.13 -5.41 0.42
N LYS A 278 8.61 -4.94 1.60
CA LYS A 278 8.53 -3.53 1.98
C LYS A 278 9.61 -2.72 1.28
N ILE A 279 9.20 -1.71 0.48
CA ILE A 279 10.08 -0.93 -0.39
C ILE A 279 10.14 0.56 -0.04
N GLY A 280 9.87 0.93 1.21
CA GLY A 280 10.09 2.29 1.73
C GLY A 280 8.84 3.17 1.85
N HIS A 281 7.67 2.77 1.37
CA HIS A 281 6.44 3.51 1.60
C HIS A 281 5.89 3.25 3.02
N PRO A 282 5.48 4.28 3.78
CA PRO A 282 5.07 4.12 5.18
C PRO A 282 3.81 3.25 5.36
N SER A 283 2.82 3.38 4.47
CA SER A 283 1.52 2.69 4.54
C SER A 283 1.35 1.58 3.51
N GLN A 284 2.45 0.98 3.02
CA GLN A 284 2.40 -0.06 1.98
C GLN A 284 1.48 -1.22 2.36
N LYS A 285 0.51 -1.53 1.49
CA LYS A 285 -0.37 -2.69 1.64
C LYS A 285 0.31 -3.99 1.18
N PRO A 286 0.02 -5.15 1.80
CA PRO A 286 0.54 -6.45 1.35
C PRO A 286 -0.04 -6.86 -0.01
N ILE A 287 0.79 -7.41 -0.91
CA ILE A 287 0.33 -7.97 -2.20
C ILE A 287 -0.75 -9.03 -1.99
N ALA A 288 -0.58 -9.90 -0.99
CA ALA A 288 -1.55 -10.96 -0.69
C ALA A 288 -2.96 -10.44 -0.40
N LEU A 289 -3.09 -9.25 0.21
CA LEU A 289 -4.38 -8.60 0.44
C LEU A 289 -4.99 -8.09 -0.86
N ILE A 290 -4.21 -7.37 -1.65
CA ILE A 290 -4.68 -6.77 -2.92
C ILE A 290 -5.00 -7.85 -3.94
N ASN A 291 -4.23 -8.95 -3.98
CA ASN A 291 -4.53 -10.11 -4.84
C ASN A 291 -5.94 -10.67 -4.59
N GLN A 292 -6.38 -10.78 -3.34
CA GLN A 292 -7.72 -11.27 -3.02
C GLN A 292 -8.80 -10.34 -3.59
N LEU A 293 -8.62 -9.03 -3.49
CA LEU A 293 -9.58 -8.05 -4.02
C LEU A 293 -9.64 -8.11 -5.55
N ILE A 294 -8.49 -8.18 -6.24
CA ILE A 294 -8.40 -8.25 -7.69
C ILE A 294 -8.97 -9.58 -8.22
N LEU A 295 -8.60 -10.71 -7.62
CA LEU A 295 -9.10 -12.02 -8.02
C LEU A 295 -10.61 -12.14 -7.88
N ALA A 296 -11.17 -11.62 -6.77
CA ALA A 296 -12.60 -11.66 -6.53
C ALA A 296 -13.41 -10.81 -7.51
N SER A 297 -12.86 -9.69 -7.99
CA SER A 297 -13.64 -8.66 -8.70
C SER A 297 -13.25 -8.45 -10.16
N THR A 298 -12.30 -9.26 -10.71
CA THR A 298 -11.84 -9.11 -12.10
C THR A 298 -11.55 -10.46 -12.76
N ARG A 299 -11.65 -10.49 -14.08
CA ARG A 299 -11.12 -11.57 -14.94
C ARG A 299 -9.74 -11.20 -15.47
N LYS A 300 -8.97 -12.21 -15.94
CA LYS A 300 -7.71 -11.95 -16.65
C LYS A 300 -7.96 -11.02 -17.85
N GLY A 301 -7.14 -9.99 -18.00
CA GLY A 301 -7.28 -8.97 -19.05
C GLY A 301 -8.21 -7.79 -18.71
N ASP A 302 -9.01 -7.84 -17.64
CA ASP A 302 -9.79 -6.69 -17.18
C ASP A 302 -8.87 -5.53 -16.72
N CYS A 303 -9.43 -4.32 -16.69
CA CYS A 303 -8.71 -3.11 -16.28
C CYS A 303 -8.93 -2.81 -14.79
N VAL A 304 -7.84 -2.55 -14.09
CA VAL A 304 -7.79 -2.12 -12.68
C VAL A 304 -7.29 -0.67 -12.62
N LEU A 305 -7.86 0.15 -11.76
CA LEU A 305 -7.42 1.52 -11.50
C LEU A 305 -7.03 1.67 -10.03
N ASP A 306 -5.89 2.33 -9.80
CA ASP A 306 -5.51 2.83 -8.48
C ASP A 306 -5.27 4.34 -8.56
N PRO A 307 -6.18 5.16 -8.02
CA PRO A 307 -6.03 6.61 -8.06
C PRO A 307 -5.02 7.17 -7.05
N PHE A 308 -4.47 6.33 -6.16
CA PHE A 308 -3.50 6.69 -5.11
C PHE A 308 -2.42 5.61 -5.01
N LEU A 309 -1.63 5.48 -6.09
CA LEU A 309 -0.78 4.31 -6.34
C LEU A 309 0.27 4.04 -5.24
N GLY A 310 0.82 5.09 -4.62
CA GLY A 310 1.86 4.97 -3.62
C GLY A 310 3.03 4.09 -4.06
N SER A 311 3.28 3.03 -3.31
CA SER A 311 4.35 2.04 -3.61
C SER A 311 4.03 1.08 -4.77
N GLY A 312 2.88 1.21 -5.44
CA GLY A 312 2.52 0.39 -6.58
C GLY A 312 2.01 -1.02 -6.25
N THR A 313 1.48 -1.27 -5.06
CA THR A 313 1.01 -2.62 -4.70
C THR A 313 -0.11 -3.10 -5.60
N THR A 314 -1.08 -2.24 -5.91
CA THR A 314 -2.19 -2.58 -6.82
C THR A 314 -1.70 -2.89 -8.23
N ALA A 315 -0.80 -2.07 -8.76
CA ALA A 315 -0.19 -2.28 -10.08
C ALA A 315 0.62 -3.58 -10.13
N ALA A 316 1.43 -3.84 -9.11
CA ALA A 316 2.21 -5.07 -8.98
C ALA A 316 1.29 -6.32 -8.94
N SER A 317 0.22 -6.27 -8.13
CA SER A 317 -0.77 -7.35 -8.06
C SER A 317 -1.49 -7.56 -9.39
N ALA A 318 -1.95 -6.48 -10.04
CA ALA A 318 -2.62 -6.55 -11.32
C ALA A 318 -1.70 -7.12 -12.42
N GLN A 319 -0.42 -6.72 -12.42
CA GLN A 319 0.60 -7.22 -13.34
C GLN A 319 0.82 -8.73 -13.17
N ILE A 320 1.05 -9.20 -11.94
CA ILE A 320 1.24 -10.63 -11.61
C ILE A 320 0.02 -11.45 -12.03
N LEU A 321 -1.17 -10.93 -11.80
CA LEU A 321 -2.43 -11.61 -12.10
C LEU A 321 -2.89 -11.50 -13.57
N GLY A 322 -2.12 -10.84 -14.45
CA GLY A 322 -2.43 -10.69 -15.87
C GLY A 322 -3.60 -9.74 -16.15
N ARG A 323 -3.81 -8.72 -15.32
CA ARG A 323 -4.78 -7.64 -15.52
C ARG A 323 -4.09 -6.45 -16.17
N LYS A 324 -4.85 -5.64 -16.91
CA LYS A 324 -4.40 -4.29 -17.31
C LYS A 324 -4.59 -3.35 -16.13
N TRP A 325 -3.74 -2.33 -16.03
CA TRP A 325 -3.85 -1.41 -14.89
C TRP A 325 -3.43 0.01 -15.24
N LEU A 326 -3.99 0.96 -14.50
CA LEU A 326 -3.54 2.34 -14.43
C LEU A 326 -3.35 2.73 -12.98
N GLY A 327 -2.18 3.30 -12.66
CA GLY A 327 -1.90 3.90 -11.37
C GLY A 327 -1.70 5.41 -11.51
N ILE A 328 -2.23 6.18 -10.56
CA ILE A 328 -2.03 7.63 -10.47
C ILE A 328 -1.33 7.91 -9.16
N GLU A 329 -0.26 8.72 -9.20
CA GLU A 329 0.52 9.09 -8.03
C GLU A 329 1.03 10.52 -8.18
N SER A 330 0.78 11.34 -7.18
CA SER A 330 1.17 12.76 -7.20
C SER A 330 2.65 12.98 -6.85
N GLN A 331 3.23 12.06 -6.07
CA GLN A 331 4.60 12.18 -5.58
C GLN A 331 5.58 11.46 -6.52
N ALA A 332 6.44 12.22 -7.21
CA ALA A 332 7.41 11.68 -8.16
C ALA A 332 8.35 10.61 -7.54
N GLU A 333 8.63 10.69 -6.24
CA GLU A 333 9.43 9.69 -5.54
C GLU A 333 8.71 8.34 -5.46
N TYR A 334 7.42 8.34 -5.15
CA TYR A 334 6.62 7.11 -5.12
C TYR A 334 6.40 6.54 -6.51
N VAL A 335 6.26 7.38 -7.54
CA VAL A 335 6.25 6.94 -8.95
C VAL A 335 7.51 6.13 -9.29
N LYS A 336 8.70 6.62 -8.91
CA LYS A 336 9.97 5.91 -9.13
C LYS A 336 9.99 4.56 -8.41
N ILE A 337 9.53 4.53 -7.16
CA ILE A 337 9.45 3.31 -6.35
C ILE A 337 8.51 2.28 -7.01
N ALA A 338 7.32 2.73 -7.40
CA ALA A 338 6.33 1.87 -8.05
C ALA A 338 6.84 1.34 -9.40
N HIS A 339 7.42 2.21 -10.25
CA HIS A 339 7.99 1.82 -11.53
C HIS A 339 9.08 0.76 -11.38
N LYS A 340 10.05 1.00 -10.47
CA LYS A 340 11.12 0.04 -10.18
C LYS A 340 10.56 -1.32 -9.74
N ARG A 341 9.61 -1.32 -8.81
CA ARG A 341 8.97 -2.55 -8.32
C ARG A 341 8.35 -3.37 -9.44
N ILE A 342 7.61 -2.72 -10.34
CA ILE A 342 6.94 -3.40 -11.44
C ILE A 342 7.95 -3.91 -12.46
N THR A 343 9.00 -3.15 -12.75
CA THR A 343 10.11 -3.58 -13.63
C THR A 343 10.83 -4.80 -13.06
N GLU A 344 11.08 -4.84 -11.75
CA GLU A 344 11.68 -5.99 -11.07
C GLU A 344 10.79 -7.25 -11.17
N ILE A 345 9.47 -7.11 -11.03
CA ILE A 345 8.52 -8.21 -11.22
C ILE A 345 8.59 -8.75 -12.66
N LEU A 346 8.67 -7.87 -13.65
CA LEU A 346 8.74 -8.28 -15.06
C LEU A 346 10.06 -8.94 -15.42
N SER A 347 11.14 -8.68 -14.70
CA SER A 347 12.47 -9.27 -14.94
C SER A 347 12.61 -10.69 -14.38
N VAL A 348 11.69 -11.15 -13.53
CA VAL A 348 11.66 -12.53 -13.03
C VAL A 348 11.00 -13.39 -14.11
N PRO A 349 11.66 -14.46 -14.65
CA PRO A 349 11.02 -15.40 -15.55
C PRO A 349 9.74 -15.93 -14.90
N GLU A 350 8.67 -16.06 -15.70
CA GLU A 350 7.31 -16.38 -15.26
C GLU A 350 7.31 -17.33 -14.04
N PHE A 351 6.84 -16.81 -12.91
CA PHE A 351 6.38 -17.67 -11.83
C PHE A 351 5.20 -18.46 -12.40
N THR A 352 5.46 -19.69 -12.82
CA THR A 352 4.41 -20.70 -12.98
C THR A 352 3.83 -20.86 -11.58
N LEU A 353 2.64 -20.31 -11.38
CA LEU A 353 1.78 -20.67 -10.26
C LEU A 353 1.29 -22.08 -10.55
N ASP A 354 2.02 -23.09 -10.04
CA ASP A 354 1.51 -24.44 -9.90
C ASP A 354 0.36 -24.48 -8.87
#